data_b14a5b70c5b7a1e255d46fc9a87d4a6c
#
_entry.id   b14a5b70c5b7a1e255d46fc9a87d4a6c
#
_cell.length_a   1.000
_cell.length_b   1.000
_cell.length_c   1.000
_cell.angle_alpha   90.00
_cell.angle_beta   90.00
_cell.angle_gamma   90.00
#
_symmetry.space_group_name_H-M   'P 1'
#
loop_
_entity.id
_entity.type
_entity.pdbx_description
1 polymer ?
#
loop_
_entity_poly.entity_id
_entity_poly.type
_entity_poly.pdbx_seq_one_letter_code
_entity_poly.pdbx_strand_id
1 'polypeptide(L)'
;IIKPNNDFFIELDYNAAEARVVLSLLGLEQPNIDIHEYHAKNLYRSSRDEAKKRFFAWLYNPNSEDKISSGQYDRDLLLSRYRSNDSIETLFKRKIKCDDFHAFNYLIQSTCADMVLDRMVAIHNLLKDRRSCVAFTLHDSVILDFSSDDKDLIKLIIEEYKNTELGNFKTSVSAGKDLYNLKLINL
;
A
#
# COMPACT_ATOMS: atom_id res chain seq x y z
N ILE A 1 2.73 -10.01 -24.58
CA ILE A 1 2.07 -10.46 -23.33
C ILE A 1 3.13 -11.13 -22.48
N ILE A 2 3.34 -10.64 -21.27
CA ILE A 2 4.26 -11.24 -20.30
C ILE A 2 3.55 -12.44 -19.67
N LYS A 3 4.23 -13.60 -19.68
CA LYS A 3 3.73 -14.86 -19.09
C LYS A 3 4.65 -15.29 -17.96
N PRO A 4 4.14 -16.02 -16.95
CA PRO A 4 4.97 -16.61 -15.92
C PRO A 4 5.85 -17.75 -16.50
N ASN A 5 6.98 -18.01 -15.85
CA ASN A 5 7.80 -19.20 -16.14
C ASN A 5 7.20 -20.45 -15.47
N ASN A 6 6.53 -20.27 -14.33
CA ASN A 6 5.77 -21.30 -13.64
C ASN A 6 4.33 -21.39 -14.15
N ASP A 7 3.37 -21.65 -13.28
CA ASP A 7 1.99 -21.95 -13.69
C ASP A 7 1.15 -20.70 -13.89
N PHE A 8 1.32 -19.66 -13.05
CA PHE A 8 0.55 -18.41 -13.10
C PHE A 8 1.20 -17.29 -12.31
N PHE A 9 0.77 -16.06 -12.59
CA PHE A 9 1.06 -14.93 -11.71
C PHE A 9 0.06 -14.87 -10.56
N ILE A 10 0.55 -14.52 -9.37
CA ILE A 10 -0.26 -14.05 -8.24
C ILE A 10 0.11 -12.61 -7.97
N GLU A 11 -0.89 -11.75 -7.88
CA GLU A 11 -0.76 -10.38 -7.43
C GLU A 11 -1.29 -10.26 -6.00
N LEU A 12 -0.48 -9.67 -5.14
CA LEU A 12 -0.84 -9.24 -3.80
C LEU A 12 -0.89 -7.72 -3.82
N ASP A 13 -2.06 -7.12 -3.62
CA ASP A 13 -2.30 -5.69 -3.76
C ASP A 13 -2.96 -5.12 -2.51
N TYR A 14 -2.46 -3.99 -1.99
CA TYR A 14 -3.05 -3.33 -0.85
C TYR A 14 -4.28 -2.51 -1.25
N ASN A 15 -5.33 -2.62 -0.48
CA ASN A 15 -6.48 -1.75 -0.62
C ASN A 15 -6.12 -0.32 -0.18
N ALA A 16 -5.85 0.57 -1.16
CA ALA A 16 -5.52 1.97 -0.95
C ALA A 16 -4.35 2.19 0.04
N ALA A 17 -3.18 1.63 -0.26
CA ALA A 17 -2.00 1.63 0.58
C ALA A 17 -1.64 3.01 1.17
N GLU A 18 -1.60 4.06 0.37
CA GLU A 18 -1.24 5.41 0.82
C GLU A 18 -2.21 5.96 1.87
N ALA A 19 -3.53 5.72 1.72
CA ALA A 19 -4.51 6.14 2.72
C ALA A 19 -4.31 5.39 4.04
N ARG A 20 -3.97 4.11 3.97
CA ARG A 20 -3.67 3.29 5.14
C ARG A 20 -2.37 3.67 5.81
N VAL A 21 -1.37 4.07 5.04
CA VAL A 21 -0.12 4.65 5.57
C VAL A 21 -0.40 5.92 6.37
N VAL A 22 -1.24 6.84 5.85
CA VAL A 22 -1.65 8.05 6.60
C VAL A 22 -2.28 7.69 7.94
N LEU A 23 -3.25 6.74 7.94
CA LEU A 23 -3.88 6.28 9.19
C LEU A 23 -2.86 5.73 10.17
N SER A 24 -1.97 4.85 9.71
CA SER A 24 -0.96 4.24 10.59
C SER A 24 0.01 5.25 11.18
N LEU A 25 0.52 6.17 10.38
CA LEU A 25 1.46 7.21 10.85
C LEU A 25 0.80 8.16 11.87
N LEU A 26 -0.52 8.35 11.79
CA LEU A 26 -1.31 9.11 12.76
C LEU A 26 -1.74 8.27 13.98
N GLY A 27 -1.51 6.96 13.98
CA GLY A 27 -1.97 6.06 15.03
C GLY A 27 -3.49 5.84 15.04
N LEU A 28 -4.15 6.02 13.89
CA LEU A 28 -5.57 5.81 13.72
C LEU A 28 -5.88 4.35 13.39
N GLU A 29 -7.06 3.88 13.80
CA GLU A 29 -7.52 2.52 13.54
C GLU A 29 -7.68 2.24 12.04
N GLN A 30 -7.25 1.06 11.60
CA GLN A 30 -7.38 0.59 10.24
C GLN A 30 -8.79 0.01 9.99
N PRO A 31 -9.62 0.62 9.11
CA PRO A 31 -10.91 0.06 8.77
C PRO A 31 -10.76 -1.32 8.09
N ASN A 32 -11.55 -2.30 8.54
CA ASN A 32 -11.56 -3.64 7.93
C ASN A 32 -12.40 -3.73 6.64
N ILE A 33 -12.77 -2.59 6.07
CA ILE A 33 -13.49 -2.46 4.80
C ILE A 33 -12.64 -1.68 3.80
N ASP A 34 -13.14 -1.53 2.57
CA ASP A 34 -12.52 -0.62 1.59
C ASP A 34 -12.42 0.78 2.18
N ILE A 35 -11.21 1.36 2.14
CA ILE A 35 -10.95 2.65 2.81
C ILE A 35 -11.76 3.80 2.17
N HIS A 36 -12.01 3.74 0.86
CA HIS A 36 -12.79 4.76 0.17
C HIS A 36 -14.29 4.62 0.45
N GLU A 37 -14.79 3.40 0.69
CA GLU A 37 -16.14 3.20 1.22
C GLU A 37 -16.27 3.72 2.65
N TYR A 38 -15.25 3.50 3.48
CA TYR A 38 -15.20 4.07 4.82
C TYR A 38 -15.25 5.60 4.76
N HIS A 39 -14.42 6.23 3.91
CA HIS A 39 -14.42 7.68 3.70
C HIS A 39 -15.78 8.19 3.19
N ALA A 40 -16.37 7.49 2.23
CA ALA A 40 -17.67 7.86 1.67
C ALA A 40 -18.77 7.92 2.73
N LYS A 41 -18.82 6.90 3.60
CA LYS A 41 -19.86 6.78 4.64
C LYS A 41 -19.61 7.69 5.85
N ASN A 42 -18.39 7.69 6.36
CA ASN A 42 -18.07 8.27 7.67
C ASN A 42 -17.49 9.67 7.59
N LEU A 43 -16.88 10.04 6.48
CA LEU A 43 -16.17 11.30 6.35
C LEU A 43 -16.86 12.28 5.39
N TYR A 44 -17.09 11.87 4.15
CA TYR A 44 -17.55 12.79 3.10
C TYR A 44 -19.05 12.75 2.82
N ARG A 45 -19.76 11.71 3.24
CA ARG A 45 -21.20 11.46 2.93
C ARG A 45 -21.46 11.55 1.43
N SER A 46 -20.67 10.83 0.64
CA SER A 46 -20.66 10.87 -0.82
C SER A 46 -20.59 9.46 -1.40
N SER A 47 -20.47 9.32 -2.71
CA SER A 47 -20.15 8.05 -3.35
C SER A 47 -18.69 7.65 -3.08
N ARG A 48 -18.38 6.33 -3.22
CA ARG A 48 -17.02 5.81 -3.08
C ARG A 48 -16.01 6.52 -4.00
N ASP A 49 -16.41 6.73 -5.26
CA ASP A 49 -15.52 7.33 -6.27
C ASP A 49 -15.27 8.83 -6.00
N GLU A 50 -16.27 9.55 -5.53
CA GLU A 50 -16.09 10.93 -5.08
C GLU A 50 -15.21 11.02 -3.84
N ALA A 51 -15.41 10.15 -2.86
CA ALA A 51 -14.58 10.06 -1.67
C ALA A 51 -13.12 9.79 -2.03
N LYS A 52 -12.87 8.83 -2.96
CA LYS A 52 -11.53 8.54 -3.49
C LYS A 52 -10.89 9.75 -4.12
N LYS A 53 -11.58 10.41 -5.06
CA LYS A 53 -11.07 11.61 -5.75
C LYS A 53 -10.76 12.73 -4.76
N ARG A 54 -11.65 12.96 -3.81
CA ARG A 54 -11.51 14.03 -2.81
C ARG A 54 -10.34 13.77 -1.88
N PHE A 55 -10.19 12.54 -1.38
CA PHE A 55 -9.07 12.16 -0.52
C PHE A 55 -7.73 12.35 -1.24
N PHE A 56 -7.58 11.84 -2.47
CA PHE A 56 -6.34 11.98 -3.21
C PHE A 56 -6.06 13.42 -3.65
N ALA A 57 -7.09 14.21 -3.97
CA ALA A 57 -6.92 15.64 -4.23
C ALA A 57 -6.36 16.36 -2.99
N TRP A 58 -6.84 16.03 -1.79
CA TRP A 58 -6.28 16.53 -0.55
C TRP A 58 -4.86 16.00 -0.29
N LEU A 59 -4.62 14.70 -0.50
CA LEU A 59 -3.34 14.06 -0.23
C LEU A 59 -2.20 14.68 -1.04
N TYR A 60 -2.44 14.93 -2.33
CA TYR A 60 -1.41 15.40 -3.26
C TYR A 60 -1.32 16.92 -3.40
N ASN A 61 -2.33 17.66 -2.99
CA ASN A 61 -2.30 19.11 -3.03
C ASN A 61 -2.06 19.71 -1.63
N PRO A 62 -0.85 20.23 -1.35
CA PRO A 62 -0.56 20.84 -0.05
C PRO A 62 -1.41 22.07 0.24
N ASN A 63 -1.92 22.76 -0.80
CA ASN A 63 -2.80 23.93 -0.69
C ASN A 63 -4.29 23.55 -0.70
N SER A 64 -4.63 22.28 -0.43
CA SER A 64 -6.03 21.86 -0.40
C SER A 64 -6.77 22.52 0.76
N GLU A 65 -7.89 23.15 0.45
CA GLU A 65 -8.82 23.76 1.41
C GLU A 65 -9.87 22.77 1.96
N ASP A 66 -9.69 21.47 1.74
CA ASP A 66 -10.62 20.45 2.25
C ASP A 66 -10.55 20.34 3.76
N LYS A 67 -11.43 21.11 4.43
CA LYS A 67 -11.53 21.16 5.89
C LYS A 67 -11.92 19.82 6.52
N ILE A 68 -12.63 18.95 5.79
CA ILE A 68 -13.05 17.66 6.29
C ILE A 68 -11.84 16.73 6.37
N SER A 69 -11.08 16.63 5.28
CA SER A 69 -9.84 15.84 5.26
C SER A 69 -8.80 16.38 6.24
N SER A 70 -8.59 17.69 6.28
CA SER A 70 -7.64 18.33 7.19
C SER A 70 -8.06 18.23 8.67
N GLY A 71 -9.35 18.16 8.96
CA GLY A 71 -9.85 17.92 10.32
C GLY A 71 -9.72 16.46 10.78
N GLN A 72 -9.73 15.50 9.83
CA GLN A 72 -9.57 14.08 10.11
C GLN A 72 -8.09 13.67 10.14
N TYR A 73 -7.27 14.23 9.25
CA TYR A 73 -5.89 13.84 9.01
C TYR A 73 -4.96 15.03 9.24
N ASP A 74 -4.28 15.04 10.35
CA ASP A 74 -3.36 16.11 10.76
C ASP A 74 -2.04 16.01 9.99
N ARG A 75 -1.97 16.67 8.84
CA ARG A 75 -0.78 16.74 7.99
C ARG A 75 0.39 17.40 8.71
N ASP A 76 0.12 18.49 9.44
CA ASP A 76 1.15 19.27 10.11
C ASP A 76 1.77 18.45 11.25
N LEU A 77 0.96 17.67 11.97
CA LEU A 77 1.45 16.73 12.97
C LEU A 77 2.39 15.69 12.35
N LEU A 78 2.04 15.11 11.20
CA LEU A 78 2.92 14.16 10.51
C LEU A 78 4.22 14.82 10.06
N LEU A 79 4.14 15.97 9.43
CA LEU A 79 5.35 16.69 9.01
C LEU A 79 6.22 17.09 10.21
N SER A 80 5.64 17.49 11.33
CA SER A 80 6.41 17.81 12.55
C SER A 80 7.21 16.61 13.09
N ARG A 81 6.75 15.38 12.86
CA ARG A 81 7.40 14.15 13.33
C ARG A 81 8.47 13.62 12.38
N TYR A 82 8.25 13.76 11.07
CA TYR A 82 9.04 13.07 10.05
C TYR A 82 9.90 14.02 9.19
N ARG A 83 9.75 15.33 9.37
CA ARG A 83 10.52 16.34 8.64
C ARG A 83 11.65 16.93 9.48
N SER A 84 12.83 17.09 8.87
CA SER A 84 13.97 17.76 9.45
C SER A 84 14.64 18.64 8.38
N ASN A 85 14.66 19.97 8.58
CA ASN A 85 15.21 20.94 7.63
C ASN A 85 14.64 20.77 6.21
N ASP A 86 15.51 20.41 5.24
CA ASP A 86 15.20 20.24 3.83
C ASP A 86 14.93 18.77 3.41
N SER A 87 14.59 17.92 4.37
CA SER A 87 14.37 16.48 4.14
C SER A 87 13.25 15.90 4.99
N ILE A 88 12.71 14.80 4.54
CA ILE A 88 11.87 13.89 5.33
C ILE A 88 12.64 12.62 5.65
N GLU A 89 12.30 11.97 6.77
CA GLU A 89 12.78 10.62 7.10
C GLU A 89 11.57 9.70 7.25
N THR A 90 11.49 8.63 6.45
CA THR A 90 10.42 7.64 6.53
C THR A 90 10.53 6.79 7.81
N LEU A 91 9.49 6.04 8.16
CA LEU A 91 9.53 5.07 9.24
C LEU A 91 10.68 4.05 9.04
N PHE A 92 10.99 3.72 7.80
CA PHE A 92 12.07 2.81 7.40
C PHE A 92 13.46 3.47 7.34
N LYS A 93 13.60 4.67 7.92
CA LYS A 93 14.88 5.41 8.02
C LYS A 93 15.46 5.91 6.71
N ARG A 94 14.67 5.92 5.64
CA ARG A 94 15.08 6.53 4.37
C ARG A 94 14.93 8.05 4.47
N LYS A 95 16.02 8.76 4.20
CA LYS A 95 16.04 10.22 4.11
C LYS A 95 15.90 10.68 2.67
N ILE A 96 14.99 11.63 2.44
CA ILE A 96 14.68 12.17 1.13
C ILE A 96 14.69 13.68 1.20
N LYS A 97 15.55 14.30 0.40
CA LYS A 97 15.59 15.76 0.28
C LYS A 97 14.36 16.27 -0.45
N CYS A 98 13.67 17.25 0.13
CA CYS A 98 12.45 17.81 -0.43
C CYS A 98 12.18 19.24 0.08
N ASP A 99 11.43 20.00 -0.70
CA ASP A 99 10.85 21.27 -0.29
C ASP A 99 9.56 21.09 0.53
N ASP A 100 8.99 22.20 0.99
CA ASP A 100 7.74 22.19 1.77
C ASP A 100 6.56 21.66 0.98
N PHE A 101 6.52 21.96 -0.31
CA PHE A 101 5.41 21.59 -1.17
C PHE A 101 5.31 20.06 -1.36
N HIS A 102 6.45 19.37 -1.49
CA HIS A 102 6.49 17.93 -1.77
C HIS A 102 6.64 17.07 -0.51
N ALA A 103 6.96 17.67 0.64
CA ALA A 103 7.34 16.93 1.85
C ALA A 103 6.32 15.87 2.28
N PHE A 104 5.02 16.24 2.32
CA PHE A 104 3.97 15.32 2.75
C PHE A 104 3.77 14.19 1.74
N ASN A 105 3.71 14.52 0.46
CA ASN A 105 3.57 13.52 -0.60
C ASN A 105 4.74 12.53 -0.61
N TYR A 106 5.98 13.04 -0.52
CA TYR A 106 7.17 12.20 -0.46
C TYR A 106 7.18 11.31 0.78
N LEU A 107 6.76 11.83 1.93
CA LEU A 107 6.63 11.02 3.14
C LEU A 107 5.72 9.82 2.92
N ILE A 108 4.51 10.05 2.40
CA ILE A 108 3.50 8.98 2.26
C ILE A 108 3.91 7.98 1.17
N GLN A 109 4.25 8.46 -0.03
CA GLN A 109 4.63 7.59 -1.14
C GLN A 109 5.88 6.78 -0.84
N SER A 110 6.89 7.41 -0.23
CA SER A 110 8.13 6.72 0.09
C SER A 110 7.96 5.70 1.21
N THR A 111 7.15 6.01 2.23
CA THR A 111 6.83 5.04 3.29
C THR A 111 6.06 3.85 2.72
N CYS A 112 5.11 4.09 1.81
CA CYS A 112 4.39 3.04 1.11
C CYS A 112 5.34 2.16 0.28
N ALA A 113 6.21 2.77 -0.52
CA ALA A 113 7.20 2.04 -1.32
C ALA A 113 8.17 1.21 -0.45
N ASP A 114 8.65 1.77 0.65
CA ASP A 114 9.54 1.06 1.58
C ASP A 114 8.83 -0.14 2.21
N MET A 115 7.57 0.00 2.61
CA MET A 115 6.74 -1.09 3.14
C MET A 115 6.56 -2.22 2.12
N VAL A 116 6.25 -1.90 0.86
CA VAL A 116 6.10 -2.89 -0.21
C VAL A 116 7.41 -3.65 -0.44
N LEU A 117 8.54 -2.95 -0.47
CA LEU A 117 9.86 -3.56 -0.65
C LEU A 117 10.22 -4.45 0.54
N ASP A 118 9.93 -4.04 1.76
CA ASP A 118 10.15 -4.83 2.96
C ASP A 118 9.34 -6.14 2.92
N ARG A 119 8.06 -6.07 2.59
CA ARG A 119 7.21 -7.25 2.42
C ARG A 119 7.64 -8.13 1.24
N MET A 120 8.09 -7.53 0.15
CA MET A 120 8.68 -8.28 -0.98
C MET A 120 9.87 -9.11 -0.53
N VAL A 121 10.77 -8.55 0.28
CA VAL A 121 11.94 -9.26 0.82
C VAL A 121 11.50 -10.38 1.77
N ALA A 122 10.53 -10.15 2.63
CA ALA A 122 9.98 -11.17 3.52
C ALA A 122 9.40 -12.36 2.73
N ILE A 123 8.59 -12.07 1.71
CA ILE A 123 8.02 -13.10 0.82
C ILE A 123 9.12 -13.83 0.04
N HIS A 124 10.12 -13.12 -0.48
CA HIS A 124 11.26 -13.74 -1.14
C HIS A 124 11.96 -14.76 -0.24
N ASN A 125 12.13 -14.44 1.05
CA ASN A 125 12.73 -15.34 2.02
C ASN A 125 11.87 -16.59 2.30
N LEU A 126 10.52 -16.46 2.31
CA LEU A 126 9.60 -17.59 2.42
C LEU A 126 9.66 -18.53 1.20
N LEU A 127 9.95 -17.97 0.03
CA LEU A 127 10.04 -18.70 -1.23
C LEU A 127 11.44 -19.23 -1.53
N LYS A 128 12.41 -19.00 -0.65
CA LYS A 128 13.75 -19.55 -0.79
C LYS A 128 13.66 -21.09 -0.86
N ASP A 129 14.35 -21.66 -1.84
CA ASP A 129 14.36 -23.12 -2.10
C ASP A 129 13.00 -23.66 -2.59
N ARG A 130 12.09 -22.79 -3.08
CA ARG A 130 10.82 -23.14 -3.72
C ARG A 130 10.87 -22.91 -5.23
N ARG A 131 9.88 -23.42 -5.96
CA ARG A 131 9.76 -23.18 -7.41
C ARG A 131 9.19 -21.80 -7.71
N SER A 132 8.29 -21.34 -6.85
CA SER A 132 7.73 -20.00 -6.91
C SER A 132 8.77 -18.94 -6.55
N CYS A 133 8.66 -17.76 -7.13
CA CYS A 133 9.55 -16.64 -6.82
C CYS A 133 8.80 -15.30 -6.90
N VAL A 134 9.37 -14.28 -6.27
CA VAL A 134 8.95 -12.90 -6.53
C VAL A 134 9.41 -12.52 -7.94
N ALA A 135 8.48 -12.08 -8.78
CA ALA A 135 8.77 -11.61 -10.13
C ALA A 135 9.18 -10.13 -10.14
N PHE A 136 8.34 -9.26 -9.59
CA PHE A 136 8.59 -7.82 -9.48
C PHE A 136 7.53 -7.15 -8.58
N THR A 137 7.73 -5.86 -8.30
CA THR A 137 6.73 -4.99 -7.68
C THR A 137 6.07 -4.11 -8.73
N LEU A 138 4.79 -3.80 -8.55
CA LEU A 138 4.06 -2.88 -9.41
C LEU A 138 3.25 -1.91 -8.54
N HIS A 139 3.68 -0.65 -8.45
CA HIS A 139 3.13 0.33 -7.53
C HIS A 139 3.15 -0.16 -6.07
N ASP A 140 1.98 -0.44 -5.51
CA ASP A 140 1.75 -0.94 -4.16
C ASP A 140 1.43 -2.44 -4.12
N SER A 141 1.75 -3.17 -5.20
CA SER A 141 1.58 -4.62 -5.28
C SER A 141 2.89 -5.39 -5.45
N VAL A 142 2.86 -6.66 -5.06
CA VAL A 142 3.92 -7.65 -5.31
C VAL A 142 3.36 -8.72 -6.25
N ILE A 143 4.09 -8.97 -7.34
CA ILE A 143 3.76 -10.00 -8.33
C ILE A 143 4.66 -11.22 -8.11
N LEU A 144 4.05 -12.38 -7.96
CA LEU A 144 4.74 -13.67 -7.84
C LEU A 144 4.62 -14.44 -9.15
N ASP A 145 5.69 -15.07 -9.57
CA ASP A 145 5.69 -16.16 -10.55
C ASP A 145 5.54 -17.48 -9.78
N PHE A 146 4.30 -18.02 -9.76
CA PHE A 146 3.88 -19.02 -8.79
C PHE A 146 3.67 -20.40 -9.41
N SER A 147 4.25 -21.41 -8.74
CA SER A 147 4.07 -22.83 -9.06
C SER A 147 2.99 -23.46 -8.20
N SER A 148 2.15 -24.28 -8.81
CA SER A 148 1.13 -25.08 -8.10
C SER A 148 1.73 -26.06 -7.07
N ASP A 149 3.02 -26.38 -7.19
CA ASP A 149 3.73 -27.24 -6.23
C ASP A 149 3.87 -26.55 -4.85
N ASP A 150 3.82 -25.22 -4.81
CA ASP A 150 3.98 -24.40 -3.58
C ASP A 150 2.66 -23.88 -3.01
N LYS A 151 1.51 -24.45 -3.42
CA LYS A 151 0.18 -24.02 -2.99
C LYS A 151 -0.04 -24.03 -1.48
N ASP A 152 0.71 -24.85 -0.75
CA ASP A 152 0.70 -24.92 0.71
C ASP A 152 1.14 -23.61 1.37
N LEU A 153 1.97 -22.81 0.69
CA LEU A 153 2.49 -21.54 1.19
C LEU A 153 1.59 -20.34 0.96
N ILE A 154 0.57 -20.44 0.11
CA ILE A 154 -0.20 -19.26 -0.33
C ILE A 154 -0.82 -18.47 0.84
N LYS A 155 -1.38 -19.17 1.83
CA LYS A 155 -1.95 -18.52 3.01
C LYS A 155 -0.90 -17.82 3.86
N LEU A 156 0.27 -18.45 4.03
CA LEU A 156 1.37 -17.86 4.77
C LEU A 156 1.91 -16.62 4.06
N ILE A 157 2.06 -16.66 2.74
CA ILE A 157 2.49 -15.52 1.92
C ILE A 157 1.50 -14.34 2.05
N ILE A 158 0.20 -14.60 1.99
CA ILE A 158 -0.83 -13.56 2.13
C ILE A 158 -0.77 -12.94 3.53
N GLU A 159 -0.64 -13.73 4.58
CA GLU A 159 -0.54 -13.21 5.95
C GLU A 159 0.76 -12.42 6.15
N GLU A 160 1.88 -12.87 5.57
CA GLU A 160 3.13 -12.11 5.59
C GLU A 160 3.01 -10.76 4.88
N TYR A 161 2.31 -10.72 3.74
CA TYR A 161 2.09 -9.47 3.02
C TYR A 161 1.18 -8.50 3.77
N LYS A 162 0.12 -8.99 4.43
CA LYS A 162 -0.80 -8.17 5.22
C LYS A 162 -0.16 -7.56 6.46
N ASN A 163 0.73 -8.30 7.13
CA ASN A 163 1.35 -7.89 8.39
C ASN A 163 2.58 -7.04 8.12
N THR A 164 2.42 -5.73 8.20
CA THR A 164 3.46 -4.74 7.95
C THR A 164 3.92 -4.08 9.25
N GLU A 165 5.07 -3.39 9.22
CA GLU A 165 5.53 -2.51 10.32
C GLU A 165 4.52 -1.39 10.66
N LEU A 166 3.61 -1.09 9.73
CA LEU A 166 2.54 -0.10 9.87
C LEU A 166 1.22 -0.69 10.37
N GLY A 167 1.18 -2.00 10.65
CA GLY A 167 -0.01 -2.73 11.05
C GLY A 167 -0.55 -3.68 9.97
N ASN A 168 -1.74 -4.23 10.21
CA ASN A 168 -2.36 -5.18 9.30
C ASN A 168 -3.17 -4.44 8.23
N PHE A 169 -2.75 -4.57 6.97
CA PHE A 169 -3.38 -3.90 5.83
C PHE A 169 -4.29 -4.84 5.06
N LYS A 170 -5.49 -4.34 4.73
CA LYS A 170 -6.42 -5.06 3.86
C LYS A 170 -5.77 -5.27 2.49
N THR A 171 -5.74 -6.52 2.04
CA THR A 171 -5.09 -6.96 0.81
C THR A 171 -6.10 -7.70 -0.08
N SER A 172 -6.02 -7.48 -1.37
CA SER A 172 -6.65 -8.29 -2.40
C SER A 172 -5.63 -9.22 -3.05
N VAL A 173 -6.11 -10.38 -3.52
CA VAL A 173 -5.29 -11.37 -4.19
C VAL A 173 -5.89 -11.67 -5.55
N SER A 174 -5.11 -11.55 -6.61
CA SER A 174 -5.52 -11.90 -7.96
C SER A 174 -4.58 -12.93 -8.56
N ALA A 175 -5.08 -13.79 -9.44
CA ALA A 175 -4.27 -14.77 -10.16
C ALA A 175 -4.62 -14.84 -11.63
N GLY A 176 -3.64 -15.15 -12.49
CA GLY A 176 -3.85 -15.28 -13.93
C GLY A 176 -2.67 -15.89 -14.68
N LYS A 177 -2.91 -16.31 -15.92
CA LYS A 177 -1.89 -16.84 -16.84
C LYS A 177 -1.04 -15.76 -17.52
N ASP A 178 -1.41 -14.52 -17.34
CA ASP A 178 -0.69 -13.33 -17.76
C ASP A 178 -1.17 -12.13 -16.95
N LEU A 179 -0.47 -10.99 -17.02
CA LEU A 179 -0.79 -9.79 -16.25
C LEU A 179 -2.07 -9.07 -16.69
N TYR A 180 -2.54 -9.31 -17.90
CA TYR A 180 -3.75 -8.67 -18.43
C TYR A 180 -5.03 -9.36 -17.93
N ASN A 181 -4.94 -10.66 -17.66
CA ASN A 181 -6.08 -11.51 -17.29
C ASN A 181 -6.07 -11.92 -15.81
N LEU A 182 -5.50 -11.09 -14.93
CA LEU A 182 -5.57 -11.31 -13.49
C LEU A 182 -7.03 -11.23 -13.01
N LYS A 183 -7.46 -12.22 -12.21
CA LYS A 183 -8.81 -12.30 -11.64
C LYS A 183 -8.69 -12.39 -10.12
N LEU A 184 -9.53 -11.61 -9.44
CA LEU A 184 -9.63 -11.67 -7.98
C LEU A 184 -9.98 -13.09 -7.54
N ILE A 185 -9.27 -13.59 -6.54
CA ILE A 185 -9.52 -14.88 -5.92
C ILE A 185 -9.87 -14.71 -4.43
N ASN A 186 -10.80 -15.52 -3.95
CA ASN A 186 -11.15 -15.59 -2.54
C ASN A 186 -10.51 -16.85 -1.96
N LEU A 187 -9.60 -16.67 -0.99
CA LEU A 187 -8.84 -17.74 -0.34
C LEU A 187 -9.21 -17.87 1.14
#